data_ff72f8fbcf6c4e7c7eed186c3cf478e4
#
_entry.id   ff72f8fbcf6c4e7c7eed186c3cf478e4
#
_cell.length_a   1.000
_cell.length_b   1.000
_cell.length_c   1.000
_cell.angle_alpha   90.00
_cell.angle_beta   90.00
_cell.angle_gamma   90.00
#
_symmetry.space_group_name_H-M   'P 1'
#
loop_
_entity.id
_entity.type
_entity.pdbx_description
1 polymer ?
#
loop_
_entity_poly.entity_id
_entity_poly.type
_entity_poly.pdbx_seq_one_letter_code
_entity_poly.pdbx_strand_id
1 'polypeptide(L)'
;MKIYDEITNEELTAPDLSAGCLYTARRVSGHVPDTEEILEKTITEDNPAGLKHIISGYDVYEDCQMYHRYTVAELAERQQVEIEASTIVLDDATKLSLMLAEIPTEAKPTMAPKLGYKWVPTYSGTAGFAWELQEDPDAYGTHDRPLYWVDGMTVCTGYYYTDGNKLYVALQDGAAPALDDAEWFEVV
;
A
#
# COMPACT_ATOMS: atom_id res chain seq x y z
N MET A 1 0.45 -5.34 -23.16
CA MET A 1 -0.48 -4.32 -22.67
C MET A 1 0.40 -3.19 -22.16
N LYS A 2 0.09 -1.94 -22.46
CA LYS A 2 0.84 -0.78 -22.00
C LYS A 2 0.49 -0.48 -20.56
N ILE A 3 1.45 0.05 -19.82
CA ILE A 3 1.30 0.46 -18.41
C ILE A 3 1.41 1.98 -18.35
N TYR A 4 0.51 2.61 -17.63
CA TYR A 4 0.50 4.07 -17.46
C TYR A 4 0.45 4.42 -15.98
N ASP A 5 1.11 5.51 -15.59
CA ASP A 5 0.99 6.08 -14.25
C ASP A 5 -0.41 6.66 -14.05
N GLU A 6 -1.05 6.32 -12.93
CA GLU A 6 -2.43 6.73 -12.64
C GLU A 6 -2.60 8.25 -12.52
N ILE A 7 -1.55 8.95 -12.05
CA ILE A 7 -1.60 10.40 -11.79
C ILE A 7 -1.14 11.19 -13.01
N THR A 8 0.01 10.81 -13.59
CA THR A 8 0.62 11.56 -14.70
C THR A 8 0.12 11.14 -16.07
N ASN A 9 -0.48 9.96 -16.19
CA ASN A 9 -0.87 9.31 -17.45
C ASN A 9 0.31 9.05 -18.41
N GLU A 10 1.54 9.09 -17.92
CA GLU A 10 2.72 8.76 -18.72
C GLU A 10 2.91 7.25 -18.85
N GLU A 11 3.39 6.80 -20.00
CA GLU A 11 3.68 5.39 -20.24
C GLU A 11 4.92 4.96 -19.46
N LEU A 12 4.78 3.90 -18.65
CA LEU A 12 5.85 3.33 -17.82
C LEU A 12 6.38 2.04 -18.46
N THR A 13 7.70 1.91 -18.48
CA THR A 13 8.34 0.71 -19.06
C THR A 13 8.54 -0.41 -18.02
N ALA A 14 8.84 -0.05 -16.77
CA ALA A 14 9.09 -0.97 -15.68
C ALA A 14 8.75 -0.30 -14.34
N PRO A 15 7.46 -0.27 -13.93
CA PRO A 15 7.09 0.30 -12.65
C PRO A 15 7.61 -0.54 -11.50
N ASP A 16 7.94 0.12 -10.39
CA ASP A 16 8.35 -0.55 -9.17
C ASP A 16 7.14 -1.12 -8.44
N LEU A 17 6.96 -2.44 -8.54
CA LEU A 17 5.84 -3.14 -7.90
C LEU A 17 6.00 -3.29 -6.38
N SER A 18 7.15 -2.96 -5.81
CA SER A 18 7.30 -2.87 -4.36
C SER A 18 6.67 -1.58 -3.80
N ALA A 19 6.68 -0.51 -4.62
CA ALA A 19 6.15 0.80 -4.27
C ALA A 19 4.73 1.07 -4.80
N GLY A 20 4.08 0.09 -5.44
CA GLY A 20 2.75 0.26 -6.01
C GLY A 20 2.15 -1.03 -6.55
N CYS A 21 0.97 -0.93 -7.18
CA CYS A 21 0.30 -2.05 -7.80
C CYS A 21 -0.22 -1.71 -9.20
N LEU A 22 -0.47 -2.76 -9.97
CA LEU A 22 -1.08 -2.66 -11.30
C LEU A 22 -2.55 -3.09 -11.23
N TYR A 23 -3.41 -2.35 -11.91
CA TYR A 23 -4.79 -2.76 -12.14
C TYR A 23 -5.20 -2.52 -13.60
N THR A 24 -6.18 -3.28 -14.07
CA THR A 24 -6.69 -3.14 -15.43
C THR A 24 -7.67 -1.98 -15.51
N ALA A 25 -7.49 -1.12 -16.50
CA ALA A 25 -8.36 0.02 -16.76
C ALA A 25 -8.56 0.23 -18.27
N ARG A 26 -9.49 1.11 -18.59
CA ARG A 26 -9.69 1.59 -19.97
C ARG A 26 -9.40 3.09 -20.01
N ARG A 27 -8.62 3.51 -20.97
CA ARG A 27 -8.31 4.92 -21.18
C ARG A 27 -8.75 5.38 -22.56
N VAL A 28 -8.97 6.67 -22.71
CA VAL A 28 -9.17 7.27 -24.03
C VAL A 28 -7.84 7.29 -24.76
N SER A 29 -7.77 6.58 -25.87
CA SER A 29 -6.58 6.51 -26.75
C SER A 29 -6.67 7.48 -27.92
N GLY A 30 -7.86 7.96 -28.24
CA GLY A 30 -8.11 8.89 -29.33
C GLY A 30 -9.53 9.42 -29.29
N HIS A 31 -9.79 10.39 -30.15
CA HIS A 31 -11.11 10.97 -30.36
C HIS A 31 -11.40 11.03 -31.85
N VAL A 32 -12.52 10.47 -32.26
CA VAL A 32 -13.04 10.64 -33.62
C VAL A 32 -13.90 11.90 -33.59
N PRO A 33 -13.51 12.94 -34.35
CA PRO A 33 -14.26 14.21 -34.35
C PRO A 33 -15.64 14.08 -34.97
N ASP A 34 -16.50 15.05 -34.68
CA ASP A 34 -17.77 15.21 -35.39
C ASP A 34 -17.52 15.33 -36.89
N THR A 35 -18.35 14.66 -37.69
CA THR A 35 -18.32 14.79 -39.11
C THR A 35 -19.65 15.33 -39.61
N GLU A 36 -19.58 16.20 -40.63
CA GLU A 36 -20.78 16.70 -41.32
C GLU A 36 -20.96 15.95 -42.65
N GLU A 37 -22.15 15.44 -42.84
CA GLU A 37 -22.57 14.82 -44.10
C GLU A 37 -23.76 15.58 -44.68
N ILE A 38 -23.71 15.92 -45.98
CA ILE A 38 -24.83 16.52 -46.65
C ILE A 38 -25.72 15.39 -47.15
N LEU A 39 -26.98 15.37 -46.73
CA LEU A 39 -27.95 14.41 -47.21
C LEU A 39 -28.35 14.77 -48.67
N GLU A 40 -27.73 14.14 -49.64
CA GLU A 40 -27.95 14.42 -51.11
C GLU A 40 -29.43 14.42 -51.52
N LYS A 41 -30.25 13.56 -50.89
CA LYS A 41 -31.69 13.49 -51.13
C LYS A 41 -32.46 14.75 -50.74
N THR A 42 -31.86 15.66 -50.02
CA THR A 42 -32.45 16.92 -49.53
C THR A 42 -32.00 18.11 -50.36
N ILE A 43 -31.12 17.89 -51.37
CA ILE A 43 -30.73 18.94 -52.34
C ILE A 43 -31.86 19.12 -53.33
N THR A 44 -32.47 20.28 -53.30
CA THR A 44 -33.57 20.67 -54.20
C THR A 44 -33.29 22.05 -54.77
N GLU A 45 -34.10 22.47 -55.80
CA GLU A 45 -34.00 23.85 -56.32
C GLU A 45 -34.21 24.93 -55.24
N ASP A 46 -35.08 24.62 -54.27
CA ASP A 46 -35.38 25.52 -53.13
C ASP A 46 -34.39 25.40 -51.96
N ASN A 47 -33.60 24.29 -51.91
CA ASN A 47 -32.57 24.05 -50.92
C ASN A 47 -31.30 23.49 -51.56
N PRO A 48 -30.55 24.32 -52.30
CA PRO A 48 -29.38 23.86 -53.02
C PRO A 48 -28.20 23.42 -52.13
N ALA A 49 -28.22 23.84 -50.84
CA ALA A 49 -27.21 23.44 -49.82
C ALA A 49 -27.49 22.05 -49.18
N GLY A 50 -28.70 21.51 -49.37
CA GLY A 50 -29.14 20.30 -48.69
C GLY A 50 -29.28 20.46 -47.19
N LEU A 51 -29.65 19.37 -46.50
CA LEU A 51 -29.67 19.33 -45.02
C LEU A 51 -28.34 18.68 -44.57
N LYS A 52 -27.68 19.33 -43.65
CA LYS A 52 -26.51 18.79 -42.95
C LYS A 52 -26.95 17.81 -41.86
N HIS A 53 -26.35 16.63 -41.93
CA HIS A 53 -26.42 15.64 -40.86
C HIS A 53 -25.10 15.64 -40.11
N ILE A 54 -25.17 15.89 -38.79
CA ILE A 54 -23.97 15.85 -37.95
C ILE A 54 -23.90 14.44 -37.36
N ILE A 55 -22.83 13.73 -37.65
CA ILE A 55 -22.46 12.48 -37.00
C ILE A 55 -21.58 12.84 -35.85
N SER A 56 -22.10 12.66 -34.62
CA SER A 56 -21.35 12.97 -33.41
C SER A 56 -20.09 12.12 -33.30
N GLY A 57 -18.99 12.78 -32.97
CA GLY A 57 -17.75 12.12 -32.65
C GLY A 57 -17.86 11.26 -31.40
N TYR A 58 -16.90 10.43 -31.22
CA TYR A 58 -16.82 9.55 -30.06
C TYR A 58 -15.35 9.31 -29.63
N ASP A 59 -15.18 9.02 -28.34
CA ASP A 59 -13.89 8.65 -27.81
C ASP A 59 -13.58 7.18 -28.10
N VAL A 60 -12.35 6.94 -28.54
CA VAL A 60 -11.80 5.59 -28.73
C VAL A 60 -11.09 5.19 -27.47
N TYR A 61 -11.42 4.01 -26.95
CA TYR A 61 -10.84 3.48 -25.73
C TYR A 61 -9.89 2.35 -26.03
N GLU A 62 -8.82 2.24 -25.22
CA GLU A 62 -7.92 1.09 -25.21
C GLU A 62 -7.86 0.49 -23.81
N ASP A 63 -7.71 -0.84 -23.76
CA ASP A 63 -7.46 -1.54 -22.49
C ASP A 63 -5.97 -1.40 -22.12
N CYS A 64 -5.69 -0.98 -20.91
CA CYS A 64 -4.35 -0.75 -20.39
C CYS A 64 -4.23 -1.24 -18.96
N GLN A 65 -3.01 -1.20 -18.44
CA GLN A 65 -2.75 -1.30 -17.00
C GLN A 65 -2.43 0.09 -16.47
N MET A 66 -3.00 0.41 -15.32
CA MET A 66 -2.66 1.62 -14.57
C MET A 66 -1.79 1.22 -13.40
N TYR A 67 -0.75 2.00 -13.16
CA TYR A 67 0.13 1.87 -12.01
C TYR A 67 -0.31 2.84 -10.94
N HIS A 68 -0.80 2.31 -9.83
CA HIS A 68 -1.09 3.05 -8.61
C HIS A 68 0.11 3.00 -7.68
N ARG A 69 0.71 4.14 -7.37
CA ARG A 69 1.78 4.25 -6.38
C ARG A 69 1.15 4.31 -4.99
N TYR A 70 1.60 3.44 -4.10
CA TYR A 70 1.10 3.45 -2.72
C TYR A 70 1.40 4.77 -2.03
N THR A 71 0.41 5.29 -1.34
CA THR A 71 0.57 6.39 -0.39
C THR A 71 1.29 5.89 0.87
N VAL A 72 1.80 6.84 1.68
CA VAL A 72 2.44 6.50 2.98
C VAL A 72 1.47 5.76 3.89
N ALA A 73 0.19 6.12 3.88
CA ALA A 73 -0.83 5.44 4.68
C ALA A 73 -1.05 3.98 4.24
N GLU A 74 -1.13 3.72 2.93
CA GLU A 74 -1.26 2.35 2.39
C GLU A 74 -0.02 1.50 2.69
N LEU A 75 1.18 2.10 2.60
CA LEU A 75 2.42 1.41 2.97
C LEU A 75 2.46 1.07 4.46
N ALA A 76 2.00 1.98 5.34
CA ALA A 76 1.91 1.73 6.77
C ALA A 76 0.89 0.63 7.10
N GLU A 77 -0.27 0.63 6.44
CA GLU A 77 -1.27 -0.43 6.60
C GLU A 77 -0.71 -1.80 6.17
N ARG A 78 -0.02 -1.86 5.03
CA ARG A 78 0.63 -3.09 4.56
C ARG A 78 1.70 -3.59 5.52
N GLN A 79 2.53 -2.69 6.06
CA GLN A 79 3.51 -3.03 7.09
C GLN A 79 2.83 -3.58 8.34
N GLN A 80 1.75 -2.95 8.78
CA GLN A 80 1.02 -3.42 9.96
C GLN A 80 0.48 -4.85 9.77
N VAL A 81 -0.11 -5.14 8.60
CA VAL A 81 -0.58 -6.48 8.26
C VAL A 81 0.57 -7.50 8.24
N GLU A 82 1.74 -7.12 7.68
CA GLU A 82 2.92 -7.99 7.66
C GLU A 82 3.49 -8.24 9.06
N ILE A 83 3.56 -7.20 9.91
CA ILE A 83 3.97 -7.31 11.31
C ILE A 83 3.02 -8.25 12.07
N GLU A 84 1.71 -8.07 11.91
CA GLU A 84 0.72 -8.95 12.55
C GLU A 84 0.84 -10.40 12.08
N ALA A 85 1.02 -10.62 10.78
CA ALA A 85 1.22 -11.95 10.21
C ALA A 85 2.53 -12.60 10.69
N SER A 86 3.63 -11.83 10.77
CA SER A 86 4.94 -12.33 11.22
C SER A 86 4.97 -12.63 12.72
N THR A 87 4.19 -11.91 13.51
CA THR A 87 4.11 -12.11 14.97
C THR A 87 3.43 -13.44 15.33
N ILE A 88 2.77 -14.11 14.40
CA ILE A 88 1.93 -15.30 14.65
C ILE A 88 2.25 -16.46 13.68
N VAL A 89 3.48 -16.64 13.27
CA VAL A 89 3.84 -17.89 12.54
C VAL A 89 4.01 -19.00 13.58
N LEU A 90 2.87 -19.59 13.98
CA LEU A 90 2.85 -20.86 14.69
C LEU A 90 3.03 -21.98 13.66
N ASP A 91 4.07 -22.78 13.79
CA ASP A 91 4.13 -24.05 13.09
C ASP A 91 2.97 -24.96 13.53
N ASP A 92 2.64 -25.97 12.73
CA ASP A 92 1.47 -26.82 13.00
C ASP A 92 1.61 -27.64 14.29
N ALA A 93 2.82 -27.97 14.72
CA ALA A 93 3.08 -28.64 15.98
C ALA A 93 2.80 -27.71 17.17
N THR A 94 3.19 -26.45 17.08
CA THR A 94 2.92 -25.43 18.09
C THR A 94 1.43 -25.12 18.16
N LYS A 95 0.72 -25.01 17.03
CA LYS A 95 -0.75 -24.84 16.99
C LYS A 95 -1.47 -26.01 17.67
N LEU A 96 -1.08 -27.25 17.34
CA LEU A 96 -1.65 -28.43 17.94
C LEU A 96 -1.41 -28.46 19.43
N SER A 97 -0.21 -28.13 19.89
CA SER A 97 0.15 -28.08 21.29
C SER A 97 -0.62 -27.02 22.07
N LEU A 98 -0.84 -25.84 21.47
CA LEU A 98 -1.69 -24.77 22.03
C LEU A 98 -3.14 -25.22 22.18
N MET A 99 -3.68 -25.91 21.17
CA MET A 99 -5.05 -26.46 21.23
C MET A 99 -5.21 -27.53 22.31
N LEU A 100 -4.18 -28.37 22.52
CA LEU A 100 -4.20 -29.43 23.54
C LEU A 100 -3.97 -28.92 24.96
N ALA A 101 -3.30 -27.77 25.13
CA ALA A 101 -2.96 -27.21 26.44
C ALA A 101 -3.99 -26.21 26.98
N GLU A 102 -5.09 -25.95 26.25
CA GLU A 102 -6.12 -24.94 26.63
C GLU A 102 -5.53 -23.58 27.04
N ILE A 103 -4.44 -23.15 26.39
CA ILE A 103 -3.77 -21.91 26.76
C ILE A 103 -4.62 -20.72 26.32
N PRO A 104 -4.92 -19.76 27.20
CA PRO A 104 -5.67 -18.56 26.87
C PRO A 104 -4.97 -17.79 25.73
N THR A 105 -5.68 -17.51 24.64
CA THR A 105 -5.22 -16.71 23.52
C THR A 105 -5.02 -15.23 23.88
N GLU A 106 -5.36 -14.83 25.08
CA GLU A 106 -5.39 -13.44 25.57
C GLU A 106 -4.02 -12.85 25.88
N ALA A 107 -2.97 -13.67 25.93
CA ALA A 107 -1.61 -13.20 26.27
C ALA A 107 -0.69 -13.08 25.04
N LYS A 108 -1.25 -12.86 23.83
CA LYS A 108 -0.43 -12.60 22.64
C LYS A 108 0.21 -11.21 22.72
N PRO A 109 1.55 -11.13 22.72
CA PRO A 109 2.20 -9.83 22.51
C PRO A 109 1.83 -9.31 21.13
N THR A 110 1.28 -8.13 21.05
CA THR A 110 0.86 -7.51 19.78
C THR A 110 2.03 -6.83 19.06
N MET A 111 3.11 -6.53 19.78
CA MET A 111 4.30 -5.88 19.24
C MET A 111 5.55 -6.39 19.96
N ALA A 112 6.67 -6.47 19.28
CA ALA A 112 7.94 -6.78 19.93
C ALA A 112 8.33 -5.65 20.89
N PRO A 113 8.60 -5.94 22.16
CA PRO A 113 8.93 -4.91 23.16
C PRO A 113 10.35 -4.38 23.00
N LYS A 114 11.13 -4.89 22.07
CA LYS A 114 12.51 -4.51 21.80
C LYS A 114 12.74 -4.46 20.29
N LEU A 115 13.36 -3.37 19.85
CA LEU A 115 13.73 -3.18 18.45
C LEU A 115 14.59 -4.34 17.93
N GLY A 116 14.25 -4.86 16.74
CA GLY A 116 14.96 -5.97 16.09
C GLY A 116 14.66 -7.36 16.68
N TYR A 117 13.61 -7.48 17.50
CA TYR A 117 13.18 -8.74 18.08
C TYR A 117 11.71 -9.02 17.77
N LYS A 118 11.36 -10.31 17.72
CA LYS A 118 9.98 -10.79 17.64
C LYS A 118 9.67 -11.73 18.79
N TRP A 119 8.39 -11.83 19.11
CA TRP A 119 7.89 -12.84 20.00
C TRP A 119 7.74 -14.17 19.27
N VAL A 120 8.38 -15.22 19.81
CA VAL A 120 8.24 -16.58 19.31
C VAL A 120 7.65 -17.45 20.42
N PRO A 121 6.56 -18.19 20.13
CA PRO A 121 6.02 -19.12 21.12
C PRO A 121 6.95 -20.33 21.25
N THR A 122 7.39 -20.60 22.46
CA THR A 122 8.23 -21.76 22.79
C THR A 122 7.47 -22.68 23.71
N TYR A 123 7.68 -23.99 23.55
CA TYR A 123 7.11 -25.00 24.43
C TYR A 123 8.21 -25.79 25.11
N SER A 124 8.17 -25.80 26.43
CA SER A 124 9.00 -26.67 27.28
C SER A 124 8.11 -27.65 28.00
N GLY A 125 8.38 -28.95 27.85
CA GLY A 125 7.59 -30.01 28.49
C GLY A 125 7.49 -29.91 30.00
N THR A 126 8.34 -29.11 30.64
CA THR A 126 8.34 -28.86 32.10
C THR A 126 7.71 -27.52 32.48
N ALA A 127 7.79 -26.51 31.61
CA ALA A 127 7.34 -25.14 31.90
C ALA A 127 6.06 -24.73 31.13
N GLY A 128 5.60 -25.57 30.19
CA GLY A 128 4.48 -25.23 29.33
C GLY A 128 4.85 -24.24 28.22
N PHE A 129 3.88 -23.45 27.77
CA PHE A 129 4.09 -22.42 26.77
C PHE A 129 4.60 -21.13 27.40
N ALA A 130 5.57 -20.52 26.70
CA ALA A 130 6.05 -19.18 26.99
C ALA A 130 6.28 -18.43 25.66
N TRP A 131 6.17 -17.12 25.72
CA TRP A 131 6.61 -16.25 24.62
C TRP A 131 8.05 -15.83 24.91
N GLU A 132 8.93 -16.11 23.96
CA GLU A 132 10.34 -15.72 24.06
C GLU A 132 10.67 -14.67 23.00
N LEU A 133 11.56 -13.73 23.36
CA LEU A 133 12.11 -12.76 22.42
C LEU A 133 13.23 -13.40 21.62
N GLN A 134 13.09 -13.44 20.31
CA GLN A 134 14.14 -13.86 19.40
C GLN A 134 14.52 -12.72 18.46
N GLU A 135 15.80 -12.67 18.06
CA GLU A 135 16.25 -11.70 17.06
C GLU A 135 15.53 -11.91 15.74
N ASP A 136 15.08 -10.80 15.16
CA ASP A 136 14.44 -10.76 13.86
C ASP A 136 15.18 -9.76 12.97
N PRO A 137 16.05 -10.23 12.07
CA PRO A 137 16.78 -9.34 11.17
C PRO A 137 15.88 -8.61 10.18
N ASP A 138 14.66 -9.13 10.00
CA ASP A 138 13.67 -8.55 9.09
C ASP A 138 12.65 -7.67 9.82
N ALA A 139 12.85 -7.39 11.12
CA ALA A 139 11.92 -6.57 11.90
C ALA A 139 11.85 -5.14 11.37
N TYR A 140 10.61 -4.63 11.32
CA TYR A 140 10.37 -3.20 11.07
C TYR A 140 10.74 -2.35 12.28
N GLY A 141 10.99 -1.06 12.04
CA GLY A 141 11.43 -0.09 13.04
C GLY A 141 12.94 -0.01 13.19
N THR A 142 13.70 -0.77 12.43
CA THR A 142 15.17 -0.66 12.35
C THR A 142 15.58 0.46 11.38
N HIS A 143 16.85 0.89 11.43
CA HIS A 143 17.39 1.88 10.49
C HIS A 143 17.18 1.50 9.02
N ASP A 144 17.38 0.21 8.70
CA ASP A 144 17.30 -0.30 7.33
C ASP A 144 15.85 -0.63 6.91
N ARG A 145 14.97 -0.83 7.87
CA ARG A 145 13.54 -1.09 7.66
C ARG A 145 12.67 -0.22 8.57
N PRO A 146 12.62 1.10 8.35
CA PRO A 146 11.84 2.01 9.18
C PRO A 146 10.34 1.76 9.02
N LEU A 147 9.58 2.13 10.03
CA LEU A 147 8.12 2.17 9.97
C LEU A 147 7.66 3.43 9.24
N TYR A 148 6.68 3.29 8.36
CA TYR A 148 5.99 4.47 7.82
C TYR A 148 5.12 5.08 8.91
N TRP A 149 5.40 6.35 9.21
CA TRP A 149 4.66 7.08 10.22
C TRP A 149 3.32 7.58 9.68
N VAL A 150 2.28 7.42 10.47
CA VAL A 150 0.95 7.99 10.22
C VAL A 150 0.47 8.75 11.45
N ASP A 151 -0.31 9.80 11.23
CA ASP A 151 -0.82 10.65 12.28
C ASP A 151 -1.61 9.86 13.35
N GLY A 152 -1.31 10.15 14.63
CA GLY A 152 -1.91 9.45 15.77
C GLY A 152 -1.31 8.08 16.10
N MET A 153 -0.27 7.64 15.39
CA MET A 153 0.45 6.40 15.67
C MET A 153 1.19 6.48 17.00
N THR A 154 1.17 5.39 17.77
CA THR A 154 2.02 5.24 18.94
C THR A 154 3.42 4.88 18.51
N VAL A 155 4.40 5.64 18.98
CA VAL A 155 5.83 5.43 18.68
C VAL A 155 6.56 4.82 19.89
N CYS A 156 7.65 4.13 19.61
CA CYS A 156 8.51 3.52 20.61
C CYS A 156 9.92 4.10 20.52
N THR A 157 10.51 4.43 21.66
CA THR A 157 11.87 4.97 21.77
C THR A 157 12.88 4.08 21.04
N GLY A 158 13.74 4.70 20.23
CA GLY A 158 14.79 4.03 19.48
C GLY A 158 14.31 3.36 18.17
N TYR A 159 13.01 3.33 17.91
CA TYR A 159 12.50 2.85 16.62
C TYR A 159 12.64 3.93 15.57
N TYR A 160 12.87 3.48 14.34
CA TYR A 160 13.01 4.34 13.18
C TYR A 160 11.70 4.47 12.42
N TYR A 161 11.38 5.69 12.04
CA TYR A 161 10.18 6.07 11.31
C TYR A 161 10.53 6.88 10.06
N THR A 162 9.67 6.87 9.06
CA THR A 162 9.86 7.63 7.83
C THR A 162 8.54 8.19 7.29
N ASP A 163 8.63 9.33 6.63
CA ASP A 163 7.57 9.90 5.77
C ASP A 163 7.73 9.50 4.28
N GLY A 164 8.70 8.62 3.99
CA GLY A 164 9.09 8.22 2.65
C GLY A 164 10.24 9.06 2.06
N ASN A 165 10.62 10.18 2.67
CA ASN A 165 11.70 11.05 2.21
C ASN A 165 12.84 11.19 3.23
N LYS A 166 12.51 11.19 4.51
CA LYS A 166 13.46 11.36 5.61
C LYS A 166 13.32 10.22 6.61
N LEU A 167 14.40 9.97 7.32
CA LEU A 167 14.48 9.00 8.39
C LEU A 167 14.53 9.71 9.73
N TYR A 168 13.78 9.19 10.69
CA TYR A 168 13.64 9.74 12.04
C TYR A 168 13.81 8.64 13.07
N VAL A 169 14.41 8.94 14.21
CA VAL A 169 14.45 8.03 15.37
C VAL A 169 13.60 8.62 16.49
N ALA A 170 12.74 7.81 17.09
CA ALA A 170 11.91 8.25 18.19
C ALA A 170 12.72 8.39 19.49
N LEU A 171 12.55 9.50 20.17
CA LEU A 171 13.26 9.85 21.42
C LEU A 171 12.47 9.44 22.67
N GLN A 172 11.16 9.21 22.54
CA GLN A 172 10.29 8.83 23.65
C GLN A 172 9.14 7.94 23.18
N ASP A 173 8.49 7.25 24.12
CA ASP A 173 7.33 6.40 23.86
C ASP A 173 6.03 7.20 23.94
N GLY A 174 5.05 6.84 23.12
CA GLY A 174 3.71 7.40 23.19
C GLY A 174 3.13 7.83 21.85
N ALA A 175 2.01 8.55 21.89
CA ALA A 175 1.38 9.09 20.68
C ALA A 175 2.06 10.41 20.30
N ALA A 176 2.92 10.37 19.29
CA ALA A 176 3.60 11.55 18.79
C ALA A 176 2.64 12.48 18.05
N PRO A 177 2.70 13.81 18.26
CA PRO A 177 1.80 14.74 17.60
C PRO A 177 2.13 14.95 16.13
N ALA A 178 3.42 14.94 15.76
CA ALA A 178 3.88 15.09 14.39
C ALA A 178 5.30 14.51 14.24
N LEU A 179 5.67 14.11 13.02
CA LEU A 179 6.98 13.52 12.74
C LEU A 179 8.13 14.55 12.75
N ASP A 180 7.83 15.82 12.56
CA ASP A 180 8.78 16.95 12.61
C ASP A 180 8.92 17.57 14.01
N ASP A 181 8.28 17.01 15.02
CA ASP A 181 8.41 17.47 16.40
C ASP A 181 9.75 17.03 16.98
N ALA A 182 10.66 17.98 17.21
CA ALA A 182 12.01 17.74 17.71
C ALA A 182 12.07 17.25 19.17
N GLU A 183 10.98 17.33 19.92
CA GLU A 183 10.90 16.71 21.26
C GLU A 183 10.65 15.20 21.16
N TRP A 184 10.04 14.77 20.05
CA TRP A 184 9.66 13.39 19.82
C TRP A 184 10.61 12.65 18.88
N PHE A 185 11.24 13.35 17.95
CA PHE A 185 12.05 12.74 16.91
C PHE A 185 13.36 13.48 16.64
N GLU A 186 14.39 12.72 16.32
CA GLU A 186 15.63 13.20 15.76
C GLU A 186 15.71 12.76 14.29
N VAL A 187 16.07 13.69 13.40
CA VAL A 187 16.33 13.39 11.97
C VAL A 187 17.70 12.74 11.85
N VAL A 188 17.77 11.60 11.15
CA VAL A 188 18.98 10.80 10.98
C VAL A 188 19.57 10.98 9.58
#